data_cbb352ce8ca5e39b63ff8b14f0e29023
#
_entry.id   cbb352ce8ca5e39b63ff8b14f0e29023
#
_cell.length_a   1.000
_cell.length_b   1.000
_cell.length_c   1.000
_cell.angle_alpha   90.00
_cell.angle_beta   90.00
_cell.angle_gamma   90.00
#
_symmetry.space_group_name_H-M   'P 1'
#
loop_
_entity.id
_entity.type
_entity.pdbx_description
1 polymer ?
#
loop_
_entity_poly.entity_id
_entity_poly.type
_entity_poly.pdbx_seq_one_letter_code
_entity_poly.pdbx_strand_id
1 'polypeptide(L)'
;MNGSGRIVQLSVSAGGVPKLAVPTAQVTTLGLAGDAHRDHEHHGGPERAICLFAMEAIRALQAEGHPLVPGALGENVTLEGVDWVAVQPGARLQLGNAVVLEVTRFTTPCFNIRPAFRDGDYSLVSQKRHPGRSRVYARVLTPGMLREGDPARLL
;
A
#
# COMPACT_ATOMS: atom_id res chain seq x y z
N MET A 1 1.18 -22.30 4.88
CA MET A 1 1.15 -21.62 5.70
C MET A 1 0.56 -20.41 5.49
N ASN A 2 -0.32 -20.33 5.55
CA ASN A 2 -1.20 -19.42 5.35
C ASN A 2 -1.15 -18.29 6.17
N GLY A 3 -1.05 -17.17 5.81
CA GLY A 3 -1.16 -15.98 6.56
C GLY A 3 0.10 -15.54 7.24
N SER A 4 1.23 -16.03 6.82
CA SER A 4 2.51 -15.65 7.40
C SER A 4 3.08 -14.39 6.80
N GLY A 5 2.25 -13.43 6.47
CA GLY A 5 2.72 -12.18 5.93
C GLY A 5 3.26 -11.25 7.00
N ARG A 6 3.95 -10.22 6.57
CA ARG A 6 4.48 -9.19 7.45
C ARG A 6 4.55 -7.82 6.78
N ILE A 7 4.64 -6.78 7.60
CA ILE A 7 4.87 -5.42 7.13
C ILE A 7 6.36 -5.28 6.83
N VAL A 8 6.67 -4.97 5.57
CA VAL A 8 8.04 -4.69 5.14
C VAL A 8 8.40 -3.24 5.47
N GLN A 9 7.48 -2.31 5.21
CA GLN A 9 7.73 -0.89 5.42
C GLN A 9 6.41 -0.14 5.65
N LEU A 10 6.47 0.82 6.54
CA LEU A 10 5.45 1.84 6.74
C LEU A 10 5.99 3.13 6.15
N SER A 11 5.17 3.87 5.41
CA SER A 11 5.65 5.05 4.69
C SER A 11 4.65 6.19 4.77
N VAL A 12 5.17 7.40 4.99
CA VAL A 12 4.38 8.62 5.05
C VAL A 12 5.08 9.73 4.28
N SER A 13 4.34 10.77 3.92
CA SER A 13 4.92 11.96 3.30
C SER A 13 4.14 13.20 3.72
N ALA A 14 4.74 14.37 3.52
CA ALA A 14 4.06 15.65 3.74
C ALA A 14 3.10 15.98 2.59
N GLY A 15 2.99 15.09 1.61
CA GLY A 15 2.11 15.21 0.43
C GLY A 15 2.83 14.69 -0.81
N GLY A 16 2.11 13.90 -1.62
CA GLY A 16 2.64 13.36 -2.86
C GLY A 16 3.56 12.17 -2.67
N VAL A 17 4.30 11.87 -3.71
CA VAL A 17 5.20 10.73 -3.81
C VAL A 17 6.64 11.21 -4.02
N PRO A 18 7.64 10.42 -3.60
CA PRO A 18 7.55 9.16 -2.88
C PRO A 18 7.21 9.37 -1.40
N LYS A 19 6.71 8.32 -0.75
CA LYS A 19 6.56 8.31 0.70
C LYS A 19 7.78 7.68 1.33
N LEU A 20 8.16 8.16 2.51
CA LEU A 20 9.40 7.75 3.18
C LEU A 20 9.13 6.86 4.37
N ALA A 21 10.06 5.95 4.64
CA ALA A 21 9.93 4.95 5.69
C ALA A 21 9.86 5.57 7.09
N VAL A 22 8.98 5.02 7.92
CA VAL A 22 8.93 5.31 9.36
C VAL A 22 8.88 3.98 10.11
N PRO A 23 9.50 3.89 11.31
CA PRO A 23 9.55 2.61 12.03
C PRO A 23 8.24 2.21 12.66
N THR A 24 7.40 3.19 13.02
CA THR A 24 6.09 2.98 13.62
C THR A 24 5.10 4.00 13.07
N ALA A 25 3.82 3.67 13.13
CA ALA A 25 2.78 4.61 12.72
C ALA A 25 1.49 4.35 13.49
N GLN A 26 0.82 5.42 13.87
CA GLN A 26 -0.52 5.35 14.43
C GLN A 26 -1.52 5.31 13.28
N VAL A 27 -2.32 4.27 13.23
CA VAL A 27 -3.41 4.17 12.24
C VAL A 27 -4.66 4.80 12.82
N THR A 28 -5.22 5.74 12.10
CA THR A 28 -6.50 6.38 12.42
C THR A 28 -7.50 6.07 11.30
N THR A 29 -8.75 6.45 11.50
CA THR A 29 -9.78 6.27 10.46
C THR A 29 -9.50 7.09 9.19
N LEU A 30 -8.58 8.06 9.26
CA LEU A 30 -8.20 8.89 8.11
C LEU A 30 -6.87 8.49 7.50
N GLY A 31 -6.19 7.50 8.05
CA GLY A 31 -4.91 7.01 7.54
C GLY A 31 -3.83 6.97 8.59
N LEU A 32 -2.58 6.94 8.16
CA LEU A 32 -1.44 6.98 9.07
C LEU A 32 -1.23 8.41 9.57
N ALA A 33 -1.08 8.56 10.88
CA ALA A 33 -0.73 9.86 11.46
C ALA A 33 0.61 10.33 10.88
N GLY A 34 0.70 11.59 10.51
CA GLY A 34 1.88 12.14 9.86
C GLY A 34 1.88 12.05 8.35
N ASP A 35 0.93 11.32 7.78
CA ASP A 35 0.79 11.26 6.33
C ASP A 35 -0.17 12.36 5.86
N ALA A 36 0.14 13.00 4.76
CA ALA A 36 -0.70 14.03 4.16
C ALA A 36 -1.07 13.66 2.73
N HIS A 37 -2.23 14.11 2.29
CA HIS A 37 -2.69 13.89 0.94
C HIS A 37 -2.82 15.24 0.23
N ARG A 38 -2.19 15.37 -0.94
CA ARG A 38 -2.28 16.60 -1.73
C ARG A 38 -3.62 16.78 -2.37
N ASP A 39 -4.18 15.67 -2.84
CA ASP A 39 -5.43 15.68 -3.57
C ASP A 39 -6.46 14.93 -2.76
N HIS A 40 -7.26 15.67 -2.00
CA HIS A 40 -8.27 15.09 -1.13
C HIS A 40 -9.47 14.52 -1.89
N GLU A 41 -9.63 14.83 -3.18
CA GLU A 41 -10.68 14.25 -4.00
C GLU A 41 -10.32 12.84 -4.45
N HIS A 42 -9.07 12.63 -4.84
CA HIS A 42 -8.59 11.36 -5.41
C HIS A 42 -7.78 10.54 -4.43
N HIS A 43 -7.22 11.17 -3.40
CA HIS A 43 -6.41 10.53 -2.38
C HIS A 43 -6.90 10.98 -1.02
N GLY A 44 -6.90 10.09 -0.04
CA GLY A 44 -7.34 10.39 1.30
C GLY A 44 -8.84 10.20 1.50
N GLY A 45 -9.32 10.55 2.68
CA GLY A 45 -10.67 10.28 3.12
C GLY A 45 -10.84 8.84 3.63
N PRO A 46 -11.97 8.52 4.30
CA PRO A 46 -12.13 7.22 4.96
C PRO A 46 -12.03 6.01 4.04
N GLU A 47 -12.47 6.13 2.77
CA GLU A 47 -12.44 5.00 1.83
C GLU A 47 -11.08 4.81 1.18
N ARG A 48 -10.19 5.77 1.33
CA ARG A 48 -8.83 5.73 0.80
C ARG A 48 -7.83 6.09 1.89
N ALA A 49 -8.13 5.67 3.12
CA ALA A 49 -7.31 6.02 4.28
C ALA A 49 -5.91 5.47 4.19
N ILE A 50 -5.78 4.23 3.72
CA ILE A 50 -4.50 3.50 3.64
C ILE A 50 -4.34 2.98 2.22
N CYS A 51 -3.14 3.13 1.66
CA CYS A 51 -2.76 2.51 0.40
C CYS A 51 -1.79 1.37 0.70
N LEU A 52 -2.06 0.19 0.15
CA LEU A 52 -1.28 -1.03 0.37
C LEU A 52 -0.66 -1.50 -0.93
N PHE A 53 0.54 -2.09 -0.84
CA PHE A 53 1.18 -2.72 -1.99
C PHE A 53 1.96 -3.96 -1.56
N ALA A 54 2.20 -4.86 -2.52
CA ALA A 54 2.91 -6.10 -2.28
C ALA A 54 4.40 -5.95 -2.59
N MET A 55 5.25 -6.38 -1.66
CA MET A 55 6.70 -6.41 -1.89
C MET A 55 7.05 -7.33 -3.06
N GLU A 56 6.30 -8.42 -3.24
CA GLU A 56 6.52 -9.34 -4.36
C GLU A 56 6.36 -8.63 -5.71
N ALA A 57 5.38 -7.73 -5.83
CA ALA A 57 5.21 -6.96 -7.06
C ALA A 57 6.36 -5.97 -7.26
N ILE A 58 6.84 -5.35 -6.18
CA ILE A 58 7.99 -4.45 -6.23
C ILE A 58 9.22 -5.22 -6.71
N ARG A 59 9.48 -6.40 -6.13
CA ARG A 59 10.63 -7.22 -6.52
C ARG A 59 10.57 -7.65 -7.97
N ALA A 60 9.39 -8.02 -8.46
CA ALA A 60 9.22 -8.40 -9.86
C ALA A 60 9.55 -7.23 -10.80
N LEU A 61 9.08 -6.04 -10.45
CA LEU A 61 9.38 -4.84 -11.25
C LEU A 61 10.86 -4.44 -11.17
N GLN A 62 11.47 -4.58 -9.99
CA GLN A 62 12.92 -4.36 -9.85
C GLN A 62 13.71 -5.31 -10.74
N ALA A 63 13.31 -6.57 -10.81
CA ALA A 63 13.96 -7.56 -11.68
C ALA A 63 13.82 -7.22 -13.16
N GLU A 64 12.79 -6.47 -13.52
CA GLU A 64 12.60 -5.96 -14.89
C GLU A 64 13.36 -4.66 -15.14
N GLY A 65 14.10 -4.16 -14.16
CA GLY A 65 14.95 -2.97 -14.30
C GLY A 65 14.36 -1.66 -13.81
N HIS A 66 13.21 -1.70 -13.12
CA HIS A 66 12.60 -0.48 -12.62
C HIS A 66 13.19 -0.08 -11.27
N PRO A 67 13.43 1.21 -11.03
CA PRO A 67 14.11 1.67 -9.80
C PRO A 67 13.20 1.81 -8.57
N LEU A 68 11.93 1.41 -8.65
CA LEU A 68 11.01 1.61 -7.54
C LEU A 68 11.43 0.82 -6.30
N VAL A 69 11.09 1.38 -5.16
CA VAL A 69 11.32 0.79 -3.83
C VAL A 69 10.05 0.99 -3.00
N PRO A 70 9.92 0.34 -1.84
CA PRO A 70 8.75 0.58 -0.98
C PRO A 70 8.52 2.07 -0.73
N GLY A 71 7.28 2.51 -0.85
CA GLY A 71 6.89 3.91 -0.70
C GLY A 71 6.95 4.74 -1.98
N ALA A 72 7.67 4.27 -3.00
CA ALA A 72 7.88 5.04 -4.23
C ALA A 72 6.57 5.34 -4.97
N LEU A 73 5.61 4.46 -4.88
CA LEU A 73 4.31 4.61 -5.55
C LEU A 73 3.25 5.26 -4.66
N GLY A 74 3.64 5.70 -3.47
CA GLY A 74 2.73 6.36 -2.55
C GLY A 74 1.96 5.41 -1.63
N GLU A 75 2.33 4.14 -1.59
CA GLU A 75 1.70 3.23 -0.64
C GLU A 75 2.19 3.50 0.78
N ASN A 76 1.27 3.35 1.74
CA ASN A 76 1.55 3.54 3.16
C ASN A 76 2.10 2.28 3.81
N VAL A 77 1.66 1.12 3.36
CA VAL A 77 2.05 -0.16 3.95
C VAL A 77 2.47 -1.09 2.83
N THR A 78 3.71 -1.53 2.89
CA THR A 78 4.25 -2.53 1.96
C THR A 78 4.26 -3.87 2.69
N LEU A 79 3.59 -4.87 2.12
CA LEU A 79 3.39 -6.18 2.71
C LEU A 79 4.11 -7.25 1.91
N GLU A 80 4.60 -8.31 2.60
CA GLU A 80 5.06 -9.50 1.92
C GLU A 80 4.43 -10.73 2.55
N GLY A 81 4.35 -11.82 1.80
CA GLY A 81 3.82 -13.09 2.29
C GLY A 81 2.30 -13.14 2.34
N VAL A 82 1.61 -12.17 1.79
CA VAL A 82 0.14 -12.15 1.70
C VAL A 82 -0.24 -12.56 0.28
N ASP A 83 -1.26 -13.41 0.15
CA ASP A 83 -1.76 -13.80 -1.17
C ASP A 83 -2.41 -12.59 -1.84
N TRP A 84 -1.62 -11.89 -2.66
CA TRP A 84 -2.02 -10.61 -3.22
C TRP A 84 -3.19 -10.71 -4.19
N VAL A 85 -3.38 -11.87 -4.81
CA VAL A 85 -4.53 -12.09 -5.70
C VAL A 85 -5.83 -12.02 -4.91
N ALA A 86 -5.80 -12.40 -3.64
CA ALA A 86 -6.98 -12.33 -2.76
C ALA A 86 -7.20 -10.95 -2.14
N VAL A 87 -6.25 -10.02 -2.28
CA VAL A 87 -6.36 -8.65 -1.77
C VAL A 87 -7.10 -7.81 -2.79
N GLN A 88 -8.42 -7.87 -2.72
CA GLN A 88 -9.31 -7.22 -3.67
C GLN A 88 -10.45 -6.56 -2.90
N PRO A 89 -11.24 -5.69 -3.53
CA PRO A 89 -12.33 -5.01 -2.82
C PRO A 89 -13.21 -5.96 -2.02
N GLY A 90 -13.43 -5.64 -0.75
CA GLY A 90 -14.17 -6.48 0.20
C GLY A 90 -13.29 -7.36 1.06
N ALA A 91 -12.03 -7.60 0.68
CA ALA A 91 -11.11 -8.38 1.49
C ALA A 91 -10.75 -7.62 2.77
N ARG A 92 -10.55 -8.35 3.85
CA ARG A 92 -10.12 -7.78 5.14
C ARG A 92 -8.76 -8.32 5.52
N LEU A 93 -7.96 -7.45 6.12
CA LEU A 93 -6.64 -7.81 6.61
C LEU A 93 -6.50 -7.37 8.06
N GLN A 94 -5.80 -8.18 8.83
CA GLN A 94 -5.34 -7.78 10.15
C GLN A 94 -3.85 -7.48 10.07
N LEU A 95 -3.47 -6.30 10.54
CA LEU A 95 -2.07 -5.88 10.62
C LEU A 95 -1.71 -5.70 12.09
N GLY A 96 -0.61 -6.31 12.52
CA GLY A 96 -0.23 -6.29 13.93
C GLY A 96 -1.27 -7.00 14.78
N ASN A 97 -1.44 -6.53 16.02
CA ASN A 97 -2.34 -7.17 16.97
C ASN A 97 -3.77 -6.66 16.89
N ALA A 98 -3.98 -5.44 16.40
CA ALA A 98 -5.27 -4.79 16.54
C ALA A 98 -5.82 -4.15 15.28
N VAL A 99 -4.98 -3.74 14.34
CA VAL A 99 -5.45 -2.98 13.19
C VAL A 99 -6.16 -3.89 12.20
N VAL A 100 -7.39 -3.52 11.82
CA VAL A 100 -8.15 -4.26 10.82
C VAL A 100 -8.53 -3.28 9.71
N LEU A 101 -8.26 -3.70 8.48
CA LEU A 101 -8.52 -2.92 7.28
C LEU A 101 -9.47 -3.68 6.37
N GLU A 102 -10.26 -2.95 5.59
CA GLU A 102 -11.07 -3.53 4.52
C GLU A 102 -10.71 -2.86 3.21
N VAL A 103 -10.36 -3.64 2.21
CA VAL A 103 -10.00 -3.14 0.88
C VAL A 103 -11.24 -2.55 0.22
N THR A 104 -11.12 -1.32 -0.29
CA THR A 104 -12.24 -0.59 -0.89
C THR A 104 -12.16 -0.60 -2.41
N ARG A 105 -10.97 -0.45 -2.97
CA ARG A 105 -10.79 -0.37 -4.43
C ARG A 105 -9.34 -0.59 -4.82
N PHE A 106 -9.14 -0.95 -6.08
CA PHE A 106 -7.82 -0.89 -6.69
C PHE A 106 -7.44 0.56 -6.93
N THR A 107 -6.15 0.86 -6.80
CA THR A 107 -5.63 2.20 -7.07
C THR A 107 -5.41 2.37 -8.57
N THR A 108 -5.92 3.45 -9.14
CA THR A 108 -5.63 3.78 -10.53
C THR A 108 -4.26 4.44 -10.59
N PRO A 109 -3.31 3.90 -11.36
CA PRO A 109 -2.00 4.54 -11.48
C PRO A 109 -2.12 5.88 -12.20
N CYS A 110 -1.28 6.83 -11.80
CA CYS A 110 -1.31 8.16 -12.36
C CYS A 110 0.08 8.64 -12.73
N PHE A 111 0.11 9.73 -13.47
CA PHE A 111 1.33 10.36 -13.97
C PHE A 111 2.37 10.63 -12.88
N ASN A 112 1.93 10.91 -11.64
CA ASN A 112 2.84 11.27 -10.56
C ASN A 112 3.81 10.17 -10.15
N ILE A 113 3.51 8.92 -10.45
CA ILE A 113 4.40 7.79 -10.10
C ILE A 113 5.35 7.43 -11.24
N ARG A 114 5.29 8.14 -12.34
CA ARG A 114 6.13 7.91 -13.52
C ARG A 114 7.61 7.73 -13.20
N PRO A 115 8.23 8.52 -12.31
CA PRO A 115 9.68 8.38 -12.05
C PRO A 115 10.11 7.06 -11.43
N ALA A 116 9.18 6.29 -10.88
CA ALA A 116 9.49 4.98 -10.30
C ALA A 116 9.73 3.90 -11.37
N PHE A 117 9.43 4.19 -12.62
CA PHE A 117 9.58 3.24 -13.73
C PHE A 117 10.68 3.71 -14.67
N ARG A 118 11.51 2.75 -15.09
CA ARG A 118 12.68 3.04 -15.94
C ARG A 118 12.35 3.84 -17.19
N ASP A 119 11.21 3.53 -17.81
CA ASP A 119 10.75 4.20 -19.02
C ASP A 119 9.47 5.00 -18.79
N GLY A 120 9.10 5.23 -17.54
CA GLY A 120 7.93 6.01 -17.18
C GLY A 120 6.59 5.31 -17.37
N ASP A 121 6.59 4.01 -17.66
CA ASP A 121 5.35 3.27 -17.92
C ASP A 121 4.67 2.84 -16.63
N TYR A 122 3.87 3.74 -16.06
CA TYR A 122 3.16 3.47 -14.83
C TYR A 122 1.93 2.54 -15.02
N SER A 123 1.59 2.19 -16.26
CA SER A 123 0.52 1.23 -16.50
C SER A 123 0.88 -0.18 -16.01
N LEU A 124 2.15 -0.42 -15.72
CA LEU A 124 2.62 -1.71 -15.19
C LEU A 124 2.01 -2.08 -13.84
N VAL A 125 1.48 -1.10 -13.10
CA VAL A 125 0.77 -1.35 -11.83
C VAL A 125 -0.74 -1.11 -11.96
N SER A 126 -1.27 -1.19 -13.17
CA SER A 126 -2.70 -1.10 -13.43
C SER A 126 -3.35 -2.47 -13.26
N GLN A 127 -4.38 -2.57 -12.43
CA GLN A 127 -5.12 -3.82 -12.26
C GLN A 127 -5.74 -4.27 -13.58
N LYS A 128 -6.20 -3.31 -14.38
CA LYS A 128 -6.84 -3.61 -15.66
C LYS A 128 -5.87 -4.24 -16.65
N ARG A 129 -4.63 -3.75 -16.71
CA ARG A 129 -3.63 -4.21 -17.67
C ARG A 129 -2.75 -5.32 -17.12
N HIS A 130 -2.47 -5.31 -15.83
CA HIS A 130 -1.58 -6.27 -15.17
C HIS A 130 -2.21 -6.72 -13.85
N PRO A 131 -3.25 -7.58 -13.91
CA PRO A 131 -3.90 -8.05 -12.69
C PRO A 131 -2.91 -8.66 -11.70
N GLY A 132 -3.06 -8.32 -10.43
CA GLY A 132 -2.16 -8.78 -9.37
C GLY A 132 -0.98 -7.87 -9.11
N ARG A 133 -0.79 -6.82 -9.90
CA ARG A 133 0.30 -5.85 -9.71
C ARG A 133 -0.20 -4.49 -9.22
N SER A 134 -1.46 -4.36 -8.84
CA SER A 134 -2.01 -3.09 -8.41
C SER A 134 -1.86 -2.87 -6.92
N ARG A 135 -1.68 -1.62 -6.54
CA ARG A 135 -1.91 -1.17 -5.17
C ARG A 135 -3.42 -1.19 -4.91
N VAL A 136 -3.80 -1.21 -3.64
CA VAL A 136 -5.19 -1.11 -3.24
C VAL A 136 -5.34 -0.03 -2.19
N TYR A 137 -6.53 0.59 -2.13
CA TYR A 137 -6.93 1.42 -1.01
C TYR A 137 -7.73 0.60 -0.02
N ALA A 138 -7.66 0.99 1.24
CA ALA A 138 -8.43 0.35 2.30
C ALA A 138 -8.97 1.38 3.27
N ARG A 139 -10.12 1.06 3.86
CA ARG A 139 -10.64 1.81 5.00
C ARG A 139 -10.23 1.12 6.29
N VAL A 140 -10.17 1.88 7.36
CA VAL A 140 -9.77 1.38 8.67
C VAL A 140 -11.01 0.97 9.45
N LEU A 141 -11.13 -0.32 9.76
CA LEU A 141 -12.22 -0.81 10.60
C LEU A 141 -11.84 -0.72 12.07
N THR A 142 -10.59 -1.04 12.41
CA THR A 142 -10.08 -0.93 13.77
C THR A 142 -8.73 -0.22 13.73
N PRO A 143 -8.62 0.96 14.35
CA PRO A 143 -7.34 1.70 14.42
C PRO A 143 -6.38 1.08 15.44
N GLY A 144 -5.14 1.53 15.44
CA GLY A 144 -4.11 1.08 16.37
C GLY A 144 -2.72 1.44 15.90
N MET A 145 -1.71 0.98 16.64
CA MET A 145 -0.31 1.21 16.30
C MET A 145 0.23 0.08 15.45
N LEU A 146 1.06 0.43 14.48
CA LEU A 146 1.79 -0.53 13.67
C LEU A 146 3.28 -0.27 13.78
N ARG A 147 4.05 -1.36 13.62
CA ARG A 147 5.51 -1.33 13.56
C ARG A 147 5.97 -2.08 12.33
N GLU A 148 7.10 -1.66 11.78
CA GLU A 148 7.76 -2.42 10.74
C GLU A 148 8.05 -3.83 11.27
N GLY A 149 7.76 -4.84 10.47
CA GLY A 149 7.92 -6.24 10.88
C GLY A 149 6.69 -6.88 11.49
N ASP A 150 5.65 -6.11 11.81
CA ASP A 150 4.42 -6.66 12.37
C ASP A 150 3.78 -7.68 11.43
N PRO A 151 3.08 -8.70 11.97
CA PRO A 151 2.41 -9.68 11.13
C PRO A 151 1.26 -9.07 10.33
N ALA A 152 0.98 -9.67 9.19
CA ALA A 152 -0.11 -9.27 8.31
C ALA A 152 -0.80 -10.53 7.78
N ARG A 153 -2.13 -10.57 7.84
CA ARG A 153 -2.85 -11.73 7.35
C ARG A 153 -4.22 -11.36 6.79
N LEU A 154 -4.66 -12.15 5.83
CA LEU A 154 -6.04 -12.08 5.35
C LEU A 154 -6.98 -12.71 6.38
N LEU A 155 -8.12 -12.09 6.58
CA LEU A 155 -9.14 -12.61 7.47
C LEU A 155 -10.20 -13.42 6.71
#